data_5b24fc47dcd9732583a77232988b36ef
#
_entry.id   5b24fc47dcd9732583a77232988b36ef
#
_cell.length_a   1.000
_cell.length_b   1.000
_cell.length_c   1.000
_cell.angle_alpha   90.00
_cell.angle_beta   90.00
_cell.angle_gamma   90.00
#
_symmetry.space_group_name_H-M   'P 1'
#
loop_
_entity.id
_entity.type
_entity.pdbx_description
1 polymer ?
#
loop_
_entity_poly.entity_id
_entity_poly.type
_entity_poly.pdbx_seq_one_letter_code
_entity_poly.pdbx_strand_id
1 'polypeptide(L)'
;MQKHRFTAKIKALRFARLKNTIHPLLLKVLTFKATGELRVDGKFPDSGNYLIVANHCCIEDIPTLGEAVQKHFFLLVSDEDKPTIDGIFLSMNGVEWVHRMSKDSRRHAAAHAVEILKNGHNFAMYPESTWNLSPTALVMPMNYGCIKIALEAGVPII
;
A
#
# COMPACT_ATOMS: atom_id res chain seq x y z
N MET A 1 -13.39 -15.48 10.74
CA MET A 1 -13.64 -14.03 10.81
C MET A 1 -12.99 -13.33 11.99
N GLN A 2 -13.08 -13.83 13.23
CA GLN A 2 -12.54 -13.15 14.43
C GLN A 2 -11.00 -13.03 14.47
N LYS A 3 -10.26 -14.02 13.95
CA LYS A 3 -8.79 -14.06 13.95
C LYS A 3 -8.15 -12.99 13.05
N HIS A 4 -8.79 -12.66 11.92
CA HIS A 4 -8.31 -11.64 10.99
C HIS A 4 -8.54 -10.21 11.51
N ARG A 5 -9.69 -9.95 12.15
CA ARG A 5 -9.98 -8.67 12.83
C ARG A 5 -8.94 -8.33 13.90
N PHE A 6 -8.54 -9.34 14.67
CA PHE A 6 -7.53 -9.17 15.72
C PHE A 6 -6.17 -8.82 15.12
N THR A 7 -5.78 -9.46 14.02
CA THR A 7 -4.48 -9.23 13.36
C THR A 7 -4.40 -7.83 12.74
N ALA A 8 -5.43 -7.36 12.05
CA ALA A 8 -5.48 -6.00 11.49
C ALA A 8 -5.45 -4.94 12.59
N LYS A 9 -6.22 -5.15 13.66
CA LYS A 9 -6.26 -4.25 14.82
C LYS A 9 -4.93 -4.19 15.57
N ILE A 10 -4.22 -5.31 15.72
CA ILE A 10 -2.89 -5.34 16.34
C ILE A 10 -1.85 -4.70 15.43
N LYS A 11 -1.88 -4.97 14.13
CA LYS A 11 -1.03 -4.29 13.16
C LYS A 11 -1.27 -2.78 13.22
N ALA A 12 -2.50 -2.33 13.20
CA ALA A 12 -2.86 -0.92 13.31
C ALA A 12 -2.40 -0.27 14.62
N LEU A 13 -2.54 -0.97 15.76
CA LEU A 13 -2.09 -0.48 17.08
C LEU A 13 -0.56 -0.43 17.20
N ARG A 14 0.14 -1.43 16.70
CA ARG A 14 1.61 -1.42 16.62
C ARG A 14 2.07 -0.25 15.76
N PHE A 15 1.40 -0.01 14.67
CA PHE A 15 1.72 1.04 13.74
C PHE A 15 1.41 2.44 14.28
N ALA A 16 0.30 2.63 14.97
CA ALA A 16 -0.01 3.91 15.60
C ALA A 16 1.08 4.36 16.59
N ARG A 17 1.73 3.41 17.27
CA ARG A 17 2.87 3.69 18.16
C ARG A 17 4.19 3.95 17.41
N LEU A 18 4.43 3.24 16.30
CA LEU A 18 5.64 3.38 15.49
C LEU A 18 5.58 4.59 14.54
N LYS A 19 4.37 5.02 14.17
CA LYS A 19 4.09 6.09 13.22
C LYS A 19 4.79 7.40 13.55
N ASN A 20 4.87 7.75 14.82
CA ASN A 20 5.43 9.05 15.25
C ASN A 20 6.95 9.03 15.43
N THR A 21 7.59 7.85 15.44
CA THR A 21 9.02 7.74 15.73
C THR A 21 9.81 7.08 14.62
N ILE A 22 9.31 5.99 14.05
CA ILE A 22 10.08 5.18 13.09
C ILE A 22 9.69 5.48 11.65
N HIS A 23 8.40 5.74 11.37
CA HIS A 23 7.93 5.99 10.01
C HIS A 23 8.62 7.19 9.31
N PRO A 24 8.80 8.37 9.94
CA PRO A 24 9.52 9.47 9.31
C PRO A 24 11.00 9.15 9.07
N LEU A 25 11.63 8.39 9.98
CA LEU A 25 13.01 7.96 9.83
C LEU A 25 13.16 6.92 8.73
N LEU A 26 12.23 5.96 8.66
CA LEU A 26 12.21 4.92 7.63
C LEU A 26 11.98 5.52 6.24
N LEU A 27 11.04 6.45 6.11
CA LEU A 27 10.82 7.20 4.87
C LEU A 27 12.09 7.93 4.46
N LYS A 28 12.76 8.65 5.36
CA LYS A 28 14.01 9.34 5.06
C LYS A 28 15.14 8.39 4.60
N VAL A 29 15.24 7.21 5.19
CA VAL A 29 16.23 6.20 4.79
C VAL A 29 15.89 5.59 3.43
N LEU A 30 14.61 5.38 3.13
CA LEU A 30 14.15 4.82 1.86
C LEU A 30 14.20 5.88 0.73
N THR A 31 13.83 7.13 1.01
CA THR A 31 13.88 8.23 0.03
C THR A 31 15.31 8.70 -0.25
N PHE A 32 16.27 8.48 0.65
CA PHE A 32 17.67 8.78 0.40
C PHE A 32 18.28 7.99 -0.78
N LYS A 33 17.66 6.86 -1.14
CA LYS A 33 18.04 6.07 -2.32
C LYS A 33 17.35 6.54 -3.61
N ALA A 34 16.30 7.34 -3.53
CA ALA A 34 15.62 7.87 -4.71
C ALA A 34 16.44 9.03 -5.28
N THR A 35 17.15 8.76 -6.37
CA THR A 35 17.93 9.76 -7.10
C THR A 35 17.01 10.58 -8.01
N GLY A 36 16.46 11.67 -7.50
CA GLY A 36 15.65 12.57 -8.30
C GLY A 36 14.86 13.57 -7.45
N GLU A 37 14.43 14.65 -8.06
CA GLU A 37 13.52 15.61 -7.43
C GLU A 37 12.09 15.11 -7.54
N LEU A 38 11.45 14.84 -6.41
CA LEU A 38 10.04 14.50 -6.36
C LEU A 38 9.20 15.77 -6.47
N ARG A 39 8.41 15.87 -7.52
CA ARG A 39 7.40 16.91 -7.66
C ARG A 39 6.04 16.35 -7.31
N VAL A 40 5.38 16.94 -6.33
CA VAL A 40 4.02 16.59 -5.92
C VAL A 40 3.08 17.71 -6.34
N ASP A 41 2.19 17.43 -7.28
CA ASP A 41 1.15 18.36 -7.70
C ASP A 41 -0.16 18.00 -6.97
N GLY A 42 -0.58 18.85 -6.03
CA GLY A 42 -1.75 18.65 -5.19
C GLY A 42 -1.41 18.31 -3.74
N LYS A 43 -2.42 18.04 -2.97
CA LYS A 43 -2.30 17.70 -1.55
C LYS A 43 -3.18 16.50 -1.21
N PHE A 44 -2.60 15.52 -0.51
CA PHE A 44 -3.40 14.42 0.03
C PHE A 44 -4.38 14.96 1.10
N PRO A 45 -5.67 14.55 1.10
CA PRO A 45 -6.68 15.08 2.00
C PRO A 45 -6.30 14.94 3.47
N ASP A 46 -6.59 15.96 4.28
CA ASP A 46 -6.22 16.00 5.70
C ASP A 46 -7.04 15.04 6.56
N SER A 47 -8.27 14.74 6.17
CA SER A 47 -9.21 13.86 6.88
C SER A 47 -9.74 12.75 6.00
N GLY A 48 -10.33 11.74 6.64
CA GLY A 48 -10.83 10.55 5.96
C GLY A 48 -9.76 9.47 5.75
N ASN A 49 -10.20 8.39 5.13
CA ASN A 49 -9.34 7.29 4.68
C ASN A 49 -9.68 6.89 3.26
N TYR A 50 -8.71 6.40 2.55
CA TYR A 50 -8.74 6.26 1.10
C TYR A 50 -8.14 4.94 0.65
N LEU A 51 -8.65 4.41 -0.45
CA LEU A 51 -7.93 3.46 -1.26
C LEU A 51 -7.03 4.24 -2.23
N ILE A 52 -5.72 4.12 -2.03
CA ILE A 52 -4.70 4.80 -2.84
C ILE A 52 -4.34 3.87 -4.00
N VAL A 53 -4.39 4.41 -5.21
CA VAL A 53 -4.11 3.65 -6.43
C VAL A 53 -3.05 4.39 -7.22
N ALA A 54 -1.96 3.71 -7.55
CA ALA A 54 -0.88 4.27 -8.34
C ALA A 54 -0.46 3.32 -9.46
N ASN A 55 0.14 3.86 -10.51
CA ASN A 55 0.89 3.07 -11.48
C ASN A 55 2.20 2.54 -10.88
N HIS A 56 2.79 1.52 -11.48
CA HIS A 56 3.95 0.82 -10.90
C HIS A 56 5.05 0.60 -11.93
N CYS A 57 6.21 1.19 -11.73
CA CYS A 57 7.34 1.04 -12.64
C CYS A 57 8.61 0.50 -11.98
N CYS A 58 8.79 0.70 -10.68
CA CYS A 58 10.00 0.26 -9.99
C CYS A 58 9.78 0.14 -8.46
N ILE A 59 10.80 -0.31 -7.75
CA ILE A 59 10.73 -0.46 -6.29
C ILE A 59 10.66 0.89 -5.57
N GLU A 60 11.21 1.93 -6.16
CA GLU A 60 11.21 3.30 -5.63
C GLU A 60 9.81 3.94 -5.59
N ASP A 61 8.82 3.36 -6.28
CA ASP A 61 7.43 3.85 -6.24
C ASP A 61 6.85 3.82 -4.82
N ILE A 62 7.27 2.87 -3.99
CA ILE A 62 6.75 2.72 -2.62
C ILE A 62 7.18 3.89 -1.73
N PRO A 63 8.48 4.22 -1.60
CA PRO A 63 8.90 5.39 -0.84
C PRO A 63 8.42 6.70 -1.47
N THR A 64 8.37 6.80 -2.80
CA THR A 64 7.84 7.97 -3.52
C THR A 64 6.38 8.22 -3.18
N LEU A 65 5.56 7.17 -3.18
CA LEU A 65 4.16 7.25 -2.76
C LEU A 65 4.04 7.67 -1.28
N GLY A 66 4.89 7.12 -0.42
CA GLY A 66 4.95 7.49 0.99
C GLY A 66 5.24 8.97 1.21
N GLU A 67 6.20 9.52 0.44
CA GLU A 67 6.55 10.94 0.48
C GLU A 67 5.42 11.83 -0.05
N ALA A 68 4.76 11.42 -1.13
CA ALA A 68 3.63 12.17 -1.70
C ALA A 68 2.40 12.19 -0.77
N VAL A 69 2.09 11.07 -0.13
CA VAL A 69 0.90 10.90 0.72
C VAL A 69 1.10 11.52 2.12
N GLN A 70 2.31 11.48 2.67
CA GLN A 70 2.66 12.00 4.00
C GLN A 70 1.78 11.44 5.13
N LYS A 71 1.08 10.32 4.89
CA LYS A 71 0.25 9.61 5.85
C LYS A 71 0.49 8.11 5.76
N HIS A 72 0.28 7.43 6.87
CA HIS A 72 0.38 5.99 6.89
C HIS A 72 -0.68 5.34 5.99
N PHE A 73 -0.27 4.32 5.27
CA PHE A 73 -1.13 3.39 4.54
C PHE A 73 -0.59 1.96 4.64
N PHE A 74 -1.49 1.01 4.59
CA PHE A 74 -1.14 -0.39 4.36
C PHE A 74 -0.94 -0.61 2.86
N LEU A 75 -0.06 -1.53 2.49
CA LEU A 75 0.27 -1.79 1.09
C LEU A 75 0.00 -3.25 0.72
N LEU A 76 -0.56 -3.49 -0.47
CA LEU A 76 -0.64 -4.82 -1.06
C LEU A 76 0.66 -5.17 -1.77
N VAL A 77 1.32 -6.23 -1.34
CA VAL A 77 2.63 -6.64 -1.89
C VAL A 77 2.63 -8.13 -2.20
N SER A 78 3.36 -8.54 -3.25
CA SER A 78 3.59 -9.95 -3.56
C SER A 78 4.35 -10.64 -2.43
N ASP A 79 3.99 -11.87 -2.12
CA ASP A 79 4.69 -12.68 -1.11
C ASP A 79 6.09 -13.15 -1.56
N GLU A 80 6.41 -12.98 -2.84
CA GLU A 80 7.75 -13.21 -3.39
C GLU A 80 8.80 -12.30 -2.75
N ASP A 81 8.41 -11.07 -2.37
CA ASP A 81 9.31 -10.09 -1.74
C ASP A 81 9.51 -10.34 -0.23
N LYS A 82 8.70 -11.20 0.36
CA LYS A 82 8.67 -11.45 1.80
C LYS A 82 10.01 -11.87 2.43
N PRO A 83 10.84 -12.72 1.79
CA PRO A 83 12.12 -13.16 2.35
C PRO A 83 13.26 -12.15 2.17
N THR A 84 13.01 -11.00 1.55
CA THR A 84 14.03 -9.98 1.30
C THR A 84 14.19 -9.01 2.47
N ILE A 85 15.29 -8.24 2.49
CA ILE A 85 15.50 -7.16 3.47
C ILE A 85 14.38 -6.12 3.32
N ASP A 86 14.02 -5.78 2.09
CA ASP A 86 12.91 -4.86 1.81
C ASP A 86 11.58 -5.42 2.33
N GLY A 87 11.37 -6.74 2.24
CA GLY A 87 10.22 -7.42 2.83
C GLY A 87 10.13 -7.27 4.35
N ILE A 88 11.25 -7.21 5.06
CA ILE A 88 11.27 -6.94 6.50
C ILE A 88 10.78 -5.50 6.76
N PHE A 89 11.33 -4.51 6.05
CA PHE A 89 10.91 -3.11 6.18
C PHE A 89 9.44 -2.92 5.80
N LEU A 90 9.00 -3.54 4.72
CA LEU A 90 7.60 -3.55 4.30
C LEU A 90 6.68 -4.16 5.36
N SER A 91 7.08 -5.28 5.96
CA SER A 91 6.33 -5.92 7.06
C SER A 91 6.21 -5.00 8.28
N MET A 92 7.26 -4.26 8.61
CA MET A 92 7.25 -3.27 9.68
C MET A 92 6.31 -2.10 9.35
N ASN A 93 6.16 -1.75 8.08
CA ASN A 93 5.28 -0.68 7.61
C ASN A 93 3.81 -1.09 7.51
N GLY A 94 3.47 -2.35 7.62
CA GLY A 94 2.12 -2.89 7.52
C GLY A 94 1.73 -3.20 6.08
N VAL A 95 2.10 -4.38 5.63
CA VAL A 95 1.71 -4.88 4.31
C VAL A 95 0.73 -6.03 4.41
N GLU A 96 -0.08 -6.16 3.40
CA GLU A 96 -0.87 -7.36 3.11
C GLU A 96 -0.15 -8.16 2.02
N TRP A 97 0.32 -9.33 2.40
CA TRP A 97 1.01 -10.22 1.48
C TRP A 97 0.03 -11.00 0.63
N VAL A 98 0.26 -11.04 -0.68
CA VAL A 98 -0.58 -11.77 -1.62
C VAL A 98 0.24 -12.72 -2.49
N HIS A 99 -0.17 -13.99 -2.53
CA HIS A 99 0.31 -14.93 -3.54
C HIS A 99 -0.49 -14.74 -4.82
N ARG A 100 0.10 -14.03 -5.79
CA ARG A 100 -0.60 -13.55 -7.00
C ARG A 100 -1.25 -14.66 -7.82
N MET A 101 -0.65 -15.86 -7.85
CA MET A 101 -1.18 -17.00 -8.60
C MET A 101 -2.32 -17.73 -7.88
N SER A 102 -2.49 -17.53 -6.57
CA SER A 102 -3.56 -18.15 -5.78
C SER A 102 -4.82 -17.29 -5.76
N LYS A 103 -5.93 -17.84 -6.27
CA LYS A 103 -7.24 -17.17 -6.22
C LYS A 103 -7.72 -16.93 -4.79
N ASP A 104 -7.46 -17.88 -3.90
CA ASP A 104 -7.87 -17.76 -2.50
C ASP A 104 -7.03 -16.73 -1.77
N SER A 105 -5.71 -16.67 -2.01
CA SER A 105 -4.84 -15.63 -1.47
C SER A 105 -5.29 -14.24 -1.90
N ARG A 106 -5.61 -14.04 -3.19
CA ARG A 106 -6.13 -12.76 -3.69
C ARG A 106 -7.46 -12.39 -3.04
N ARG A 107 -8.36 -13.36 -2.85
CA ARG A 107 -9.64 -13.13 -2.17
C ARG A 107 -9.45 -12.73 -0.70
N HIS A 108 -8.55 -13.41 0.02
CA HIS A 108 -8.20 -13.08 1.39
C HIS A 108 -7.59 -11.69 1.51
N ALA A 109 -6.63 -11.36 0.65
CA ALA A 109 -5.99 -10.05 0.64
C ALA A 109 -7.01 -8.92 0.35
N ALA A 110 -7.92 -9.13 -0.60
CA ALA A 110 -8.98 -8.16 -0.89
C ALA A 110 -9.93 -7.97 0.30
N ALA A 111 -10.38 -9.05 0.94
CA ALA A 111 -11.24 -8.98 2.14
C ALA A 111 -10.54 -8.26 3.30
N HIS A 112 -9.25 -8.50 3.47
CA HIS A 112 -8.45 -7.84 4.51
C HIS A 112 -8.22 -6.35 4.20
N ALA A 113 -8.02 -5.99 2.93
CA ALA A 113 -7.95 -4.60 2.50
C ALA A 113 -9.26 -3.84 2.82
N VAL A 114 -10.42 -4.45 2.53
CA VAL A 114 -11.73 -3.90 2.91
C VAL A 114 -11.84 -3.70 4.42
N GLU A 115 -11.37 -4.66 5.22
CA GLU A 115 -11.41 -4.57 6.67
C GLU A 115 -10.50 -3.43 7.19
N ILE A 116 -9.30 -3.28 6.64
CA ILE A 116 -8.37 -2.19 6.97
C ILE A 116 -9.01 -0.84 6.69
N LEU A 117 -9.60 -0.68 5.50
CA LEU A 117 -10.29 0.54 5.09
C LEU A 117 -11.50 0.85 5.99
N LYS A 118 -12.36 -0.13 6.29
CA LYS A 118 -13.51 0.02 7.20
C LYS A 118 -13.11 0.39 8.64
N ASN A 119 -11.88 0.10 9.04
CA ASN A 119 -11.32 0.52 10.32
C ASN A 119 -10.67 1.91 10.29
N GLY A 120 -10.85 2.69 9.23
CA GLY A 120 -10.40 4.09 9.14
C GLY A 120 -8.92 4.24 8.74
N HIS A 121 -8.30 3.21 8.16
CA HIS A 121 -6.92 3.27 7.69
C HIS A 121 -6.87 3.40 6.17
N ASN A 122 -5.83 4.04 5.65
CA ASN A 122 -5.55 4.04 4.23
C ASN A 122 -4.98 2.70 3.78
N PHE A 123 -5.29 2.33 2.55
CA PHE A 123 -4.73 1.16 1.90
C PHE A 123 -4.26 1.51 0.50
N ALA A 124 -3.07 1.08 0.12
CA ALA A 124 -2.49 1.36 -1.19
C ALA A 124 -2.31 0.07 -2.00
N MET A 125 -2.44 0.18 -3.29
CA MET A 125 -2.16 -0.90 -4.22
C MET A 125 -1.80 -0.39 -5.60
N TYR A 126 -1.04 -1.21 -6.33
CA TYR A 126 -0.70 -1.00 -7.73
C TYR A 126 -1.56 -1.95 -8.59
N PRO A 127 -2.66 -1.47 -9.20
CA PRO A 127 -3.62 -2.35 -9.87
C PRO A 127 -3.11 -2.93 -11.18
N GLU A 128 -1.99 -2.46 -11.69
CA GLU A 128 -1.28 -3.07 -12.82
C GLU A 128 -0.78 -4.48 -12.47
N SER A 129 -0.55 -4.77 -11.20
CA SER A 129 -0.07 -6.06 -10.66
C SER A 129 1.30 -6.50 -11.21
N THR A 130 1.99 -5.63 -11.91
CA THR A 130 3.35 -5.83 -12.44
C THR A 130 4.00 -4.48 -12.67
N TRP A 131 5.30 -4.46 -12.82
CA TRP A 131 6.02 -3.26 -13.22
C TRP A 131 5.73 -2.91 -14.67
N ASN A 132 5.45 -1.65 -14.91
CA ASN A 132 5.29 -1.12 -16.26
C ASN A 132 6.67 -0.86 -16.88
N LEU A 133 7.13 -1.80 -17.67
CA LEU A 133 8.38 -1.68 -18.43
C LEU A 133 8.15 -1.25 -19.88
N SER A 134 6.94 -0.80 -20.21
CA SER A 134 6.61 -0.35 -21.57
C SER A 134 7.28 0.99 -21.88
N PRO A 135 8.01 1.13 -23.00
CA PRO A 135 8.60 2.39 -23.40
C PRO A 135 7.58 3.39 -23.96
N THR A 136 6.35 2.95 -24.21
CA THR A 136 5.32 3.75 -24.90
C THR A 136 4.03 3.94 -24.11
N ALA A 137 3.75 3.07 -23.14
CA ALA A 137 2.55 3.16 -22.32
C ALA A 137 2.88 3.76 -20.94
N LEU A 138 2.25 4.89 -20.61
CA LEU A 138 2.39 5.51 -19.28
C LEU A 138 1.77 4.65 -18.17
N VAL A 139 0.74 3.89 -18.51
CA VAL A 139 -0.01 3.03 -17.57
C VAL A 139 -0.36 1.73 -18.29
N MET A 140 -0.18 0.61 -17.59
CA MET A 140 -0.61 -0.71 -18.04
C MET A 140 -2.11 -0.94 -17.75
N PRO A 141 -2.75 -1.95 -18.36
CA PRO A 141 -4.12 -2.31 -18.02
C PRO A 141 -4.28 -2.57 -16.52
N MET A 142 -5.22 -1.87 -15.90
CA MET A 142 -5.49 -1.96 -14.47
C MET A 142 -6.52 -3.04 -14.14
N ASN A 143 -6.25 -3.82 -13.10
CA ASN A 143 -7.20 -4.76 -12.54
C ASN A 143 -8.30 -4.01 -11.76
N TYR A 144 -9.56 -4.28 -12.07
CA TYR A 144 -10.71 -3.65 -11.41
C TYR A 144 -10.96 -4.11 -9.97
N GLY A 145 -10.08 -4.94 -9.40
CA GLY A 145 -10.13 -5.34 -7.99
C GLY A 145 -10.14 -4.17 -7.02
N CYS A 146 -9.41 -3.08 -7.35
CA CYS A 146 -9.40 -1.84 -6.57
C CYS A 146 -10.79 -1.22 -6.46
N ILE A 147 -11.56 -1.19 -7.55
CA ILE A 147 -12.93 -0.66 -7.57
C ILE A 147 -13.84 -1.48 -6.64
N LYS A 148 -13.75 -2.81 -6.70
CA LYS A 148 -14.53 -3.69 -5.82
C LYS A 148 -14.20 -3.48 -4.35
N ILE A 149 -12.91 -3.35 -4.00
CA ILE A 149 -12.46 -3.08 -2.64
C ILE A 149 -13.01 -1.73 -2.15
N ALA A 150 -12.89 -0.67 -2.95
CA ALA A 150 -13.38 0.65 -2.58
C ALA A 150 -14.90 0.68 -2.36
N LEU A 151 -15.67 0.09 -3.28
CA LEU A 151 -17.13 -0.01 -3.18
C LEU A 151 -17.56 -0.79 -1.93
N GLU A 152 -16.95 -1.94 -1.67
CA GLU A 152 -17.27 -2.77 -0.50
C GLU A 152 -16.85 -2.11 0.82
N ALA A 153 -15.77 -1.35 0.81
CA ALA A 153 -15.31 -0.60 1.97
C ALA A 153 -16.10 0.71 2.19
N GLY A 154 -16.75 1.25 1.15
CA GLY A 154 -17.44 2.53 1.19
C GLY A 154 -16.48 3.72 1.28
N VAL A 155 -15.31 3.64 0.65
CA VAL A 155 -14.28 4.68 0.68
C VAL A 155 -13.96 5.18 -0.73
N PRO A 156 -13.56 6.45 -0.86
CA PRO A 156 -13.11 6.98 -2.15
C PRO A 156 -11.74 6.40 -2.57
N ILE A 157 -11.51 6.41 -3.89
CA ILE A 157 -10.21 6.12 -4.51
C ILE A 157 -9.50 7.44 -4.79
N ILE A 158 -8.22 7.48 -4.51
CA ILE A 158 -7.29 8.55 -4.88
C ILE A 158 -6.16 7.95 -5.71
#